data_f0f5806e15de7fe32436efd94fc4947f
#
_entry.id   f0f5806e15de7fe32436efd94fc4947f
#
_cell.length_a   1.000
_cell.length_b   1.000
_cell.length_c   1.000
_cell.angle_alpha   90.00
_cell.angle_beta   90.00
_cell.angle_gamma   90.00
#
_symmetry.space_group_name_H-M   'P 1'
#
loop_
_entity.id
_entity.type
_entity.pdbx_description
1 polymer ?
#
loop_
_entity_poly.entity_id
_entity_poly.type
_entity_poly.pdbx_seq_one_letter_code
_entity_poly.pdbx_strand_id
1 'polypeptide(L)'
;MAAVPSALPYVAWSSMTFAEVPAESWELVYGSMQALKAHVQEYPGCQKFEAFVEAAPRGTVRIHCYTTWDTAEQLEAFLDRGYTFARMLGDVAGLEAEPTRVMEKVF
;
A
#
# COMPACT_ATOMS: atom_id res chain seq x y z
N MET A 1 -18.64 5.19 10.19
CA MET A 1 -18.14 5.20 11.57
C MET A 1 -17.50 6.54 11.83
N ALA A 2 -17.94 7.20 12.86
CA ALA A 2 -17.25 8.40 13.25
C ALA A 2 -15.82 8.03 13.65
N ALA A 3 -14.84 8.64 13.00
CA ALA A 3 -13.47 8.46 13.43
C ALA A 3 -13.35 8.91 14.88
N VAL A 4 -12.75 8.09 15.72
CA VAL A 4 -12.39 8.53 17.06
C VAL A 4 -11.37 9.65 16.88
N PRO A 5 -11.61 10.86 17.39
CA PRO A 5 -10.62 11.90 17.28
C PRO A 5 -9.33 11.42 17.93
N SER A 6 -8.23 11.52 17.23
CA SER A 6 -6.96 11.16 17.82
C SER A 6 -6.66 12.11 18.96
N ALA A 7 -6.35 11.54 20.12
CA ALA A 7 -5.87 12.32 21.25
C ALA A 7 -4.38 12.63 21.16
N LEU A 8 -3.71 12.09 20.14
CA LEU A 8 -2.26 12.23 19.98
C LEU A 8 -1.94 13.34 19.00
N PRO A 9 -1.00 14.25 19.30
CA PRO A 9 -0.65 15.36 18.42
C PRO A 9 0.09 14.94 17.16
N TYR A 10 0.60 13.70 17.11
CA TYR A 10 1.36 13.18 15.96
C TYR A 10 0.70 11.92 15.44
N VAL A 11 -0.44 12.08 14.80
CA VAL A 11 -1.17 10.97 14.24
C VAL A 11 -0.70 10.76 12.82
N ALA A 12 -0.41 9.53 12.50
CA ALA A 12 -0.23 9.11 11.13
C ALA A 12 -1.31 8.11 10.78
N TRP A 13 -1.66 8.07 9.50
CA TRP A 13 -2.63 7.12 8.98
C TRP A 13 -1.94 6.22 7.99
N SER A 14 -2.19 4.94 8.08
CA SER A 14 -1.55 3.94 7.22
C SER A 14 -2.58 3.12 6.48
N SER A 15 -2.19 2.71 5.28
CA SER A 15 -2.90 1.66 4.57
C SER A 15 -2.03 0.41 4.51
N MET A 16 -2.67 -0.74 4.50
CA MET A 16 -2.00 -2.01 4.21
C MET A 16 -2.78 -2.74 3.12
N THR A 17 -2.07 -3.14 2.08
CA THR A 17 -2.62 -3.93 0.99
C THR A 17 -1.81 -5.21 0.86
N PHE A 18 -2.49 -6.34 0.90
CA PHE A 18 -1.88 -7.67 0.79
C PHE A 18 -2.19 -8.28 -0.57
N ALA A 19 -1.19 -8.91 -1.16
CA ALA A 19 -1.38 -9.71 -2.37
C ALA A 19 -0.45 -10.91 -2.37
N GLU A 20 -0.93 -12.01 -2.92
CA GLU A 20 -0.12 -13.19 -3.19
C GLU A 20 0.02 -13.32 -4.70
N VAL A 21 1.26 -13.33 -5.19
CA VAL A 21 1.53 -13.36 -6.61
C VAL A 21 2.33 -14.60 -6.99
N PRO A 22 2.14 -15.14 -8.20
CA PRO A 22 2.98 -16.23 -8.67
C PRO A 22 4.45 -15.81 -8.70
N ALA A 23 5.34 -16.73 -8.36
CA ALA A 23 6.77 -16.44 -8.34
C ALA A 23 7.29 -15.96 -9.70
N GLU A 24 6.74 -16.49 -10.79
CA GLU A 24 7.10 -16.06 -12.14
C GLU A 24 6.74 -14.61 -12.45
N SER A 25 5.81 -14.01 -11.70
CA SER A 25 5.43 -12.61 -11.86
C SER A 25 6.26 -11.66 -11.00
N TRP A 26 7.09 -12.20 -10.10
CA TRP A 26 7.76 -11.40 -9.09
C TRP A 26 8.67 -10.31 -9.66
N GLU A 27 9.49 -10.62 -10.67
CA GLU A 27 10.39 -9.63 -11.24
C GLU A 27 9.65 -8.44 -11.85
N LEU A 28 8.56 -8.72 -12.56
CA LEU A 28 7.72 -7.67 -13.13
C LEU A 28 7.07 -6.83 -12.03
N VAL A 29 6.52 -7.48 -11.02
CA VAL A 29 5.88 -6.79 -9.90
C VAL A 29 6.90 -5.97 -9.13
N TYR A 30 8.08 -6.52 -8.85
CA TYR A 30 9.14 -5.82 -8.13
C TYR A 30 9.58 -4.54 -8.87
N GLY A 31 9.85 -4.63 -10.16
CA GLY A 31 10.22 -3.46 -10.95
C GLY A 31 9.12 -2.41 -10.98
N SER A 32 7.87 -2.84 -11.08
CA SER A 32 6.72 -1.94 -11.06
C SER A 32 6.54 -1.28 -9.69
N MET A 33 6.84 -2.00 -8.60
CA MET A 33 6.78 -1.45 -7.25
C MET A 33 7.85 -0.38 -7.02
N GLN A 34 9.02 -0.51 -7.61
CA GLN A 34 10.06 0.53 -7.52
C GLN A 34 9.58 1.83 -8.16
N ALA A 35 8.95 1.76 -9.33
CA ALA A 35 8.38 2.93 -9.97
C ALA A 35 7.19 3.49 -9.17
N LEU A 36 6.36 2.61 -8.63
CA LEU A 36 5.23 3.00 -7.79
C LEU A 36 5.68 3.75 -6.55
N LYS A 37 6.72 3.26 -5.88
CA LYS A 37 7.28 3.92 -4.69
C LYS A 37 7.67 5.36 -4.99
N ALA A 38 8.42 5.57 -6.07
CA ALA A 38 8.84 6.91 -6.46
C ALA A 38 7.64 7.82 -6.72
N HIS A 39 6.61 7.30 -7.38
CA HIS A 39 5.38 8.03 -7.67
C HIS A 39 4.59 8.38 -6.40
N VAL A 40 4.38 7.41 -5.52
CA VAL A 40 3.57 7.60 -4.31
C VAL A 40 4.25 8.57 -3.34
N GLN A 41 5.56 8.54 -3.25
CA GLN A 41 6.31 9.44 -2.37
C GLN A 41 6.21 10.92 -2.78
N GLU A 42 5.78 11.22 -3.99
CA GLU A 42 5.55 12.59 -4.44
C GLU A 42 4.21 13.16 -3.98
N TYR A 43 3.28 12.33 -3.51
CA TYR A 43 2.00 12.82 -3.03
C TYR A 43 2.17 13.63 -1.75
N PRO A 44 1.45 14.77 -1.61
CA PRO A 44 1.48 15.53 -0.36
C PRO A 44 1.05 14.69 0.83
N GLY A 45 1.83 14.75 1.89
CA GLY A 45 1.53 14.04 3.13
C GLY A 45 1.99 12.60 3.18
N CYS A 46 2.53 12.04 2.10
CA CYS A 46 3.09 10.71 2.12
C CYS A 46 4.39 10.69 2.91
N GLN A 47 4.40 9.97 4.03
CA GLN A 47 5.59 9.82 4.86
C GLN A 47 6.43 8.65 4.43
N LYS A 48 5.79 7.52 4.11
CA LYS A 48 6.48 6.27 3.81
C LYS A 48 5.71 5.44 2.81
N PHE A 49 6.45 4.75 1.99
CA PHE A 49 5.98 3.64 1.19
C PHE A 49 6.91 2.46 1.50
N GLU A 50 6.35 1.40 2.07
CA GLU A 50 7.11 0.24 2.48
C GLU A 50 6.47 -1.03 1.95
N ALA A 51 7.29 -2.01 1.61
CA ALA A 51 6.78 -3.31 1.22
C ALA A 51 7.62 -4.40 1.88
N PHE A 52 6.93 -5.41 2.36
CA PHE A 52 7.53 -6.60 2.95
C PHE A 52 7.08 -7.80 2.16
N VAL A 53 7.99 -8.71 1.91
CA VAL A 53 7.68 -9.94 1.17
C VAL A 53 8.10 -11.15 1.95
N GLU A 54 7.33 -12.21 1.79
CA GLU A 54 7.68 -13.52 2.33
C GLU A 54 7.46 -14.58 1.26
N ALA A 55 8.35 -15.56 1.24
CA ALA A 55 8.17 -16.71 0.37
C ALA A 55 7.01 -17.56 0.91
N ALA A 56 6.09 -17.92 0.04
CA ALA A 56 4.97 -18.77 0.39
C ALA A 56 5.19 -20.17 -0.18
N PRO A 57 4.58 -21.19 0.43
CA PRO A 57 4.54 -22.51 -0.17
C PRO A 57 3.94 -22.45 -1.58
N ARG A 58 4.31 -23.37 -2.44
CA ARG A 58 3.74 -23.54 -3.78
C ARG A 58 4.19 -22.50 -4.80
N GLY A 59 5.36 -21.89 -4.62
CA GLY A 59 5.91 -21.01 -5.64
C GLY A 59 5.19 -19.69 -5.78
N THR A 60 4.69 -19.14 -4.70
CA THR A 60 4.12 -17.80 -4.66
C THR A 60 4.93 -16.89 -3.76
N VAL A 61 4.72 -15.58 -3.91
CA VAL A 61 5.31 -14.54 -3.08
C VAL A 61 4.18 -13.74 -2.44
N ARG A 62 4.23 -13.58 -1.13
CA ARG A 62 3.27 -12.75 -0.40
C ARG A 62 3.84 -11.36 -0.20
N ILE A 63 3.07 -10.36 -0.59
CA ILE A 63 3.50 -8.97 -0.56
C ILE A 63 2.58 -8.20 0.38
N HIS A 64 3.18 -7.51 1.35
CA HIS A 64 2.49 -6.62 2.27
C HIS A 64 2.95 -5.20 1.97
N CYS A 65 2.09 -4.40 1.37
CA CYS A 65 2.43 -3.04 0.96
C CYS A 65 1.79 -2.03 1.92
N TYR A 66 2.63 -1.17 2.51
CA TYR A 66 2.18 -0.15 3.46
C TYR A 66 2.44 1.24 2.91
N THR A 67 1.48 2.13 3.11
CA THR A 67 1.68 3.57 2.91
C THR A 67 1.34 4.28 4.21
N THR A 68 2.07 5.35 4.52
CA THR A 68 1.84 6.13 5.75
C THR A 68 1.70 7.60 5.39
N TRP A 69 0.72 8.27 5.99
CA TRP A 69 0.29 9.61 5.63
C TRP A 69 0.11 10.49 6.86
N ASP A 70 0.27 11.81 6.66
CA ASP A 70 0.07 12.79 7.72
C ASP A 70 -1.38 12.88 8.17
N THR A 71 -2.33 12.78 7.24
CA THR A 71 -3.76 12.94 7.53
C THR A 71 -4.59 11.83 6.88
N ALA A 72 -5.76 11.58 7.46
CA ALA A 72 -6.74 10.65 6.90
C ALA A 72 -7.23 11.11 5.51
N GLU A 73 -7.44 12.41 5.35
CA GLU A 73 -7.93 12.97 4.09
C GLU A 73 -6.95 12.74 2.95
N GLN A 74 -5.65 12.88 3.22
CA GLN A 74 -4.62 12.62 2.20
C GLN A 74 -4.59 11.14 1.82
N LEU A 75 -4.68 10.25 2.79
CA LEU A 75 -4.75 8.83 2.53
C LEU A 75 -6.00 8.47 1.71
N GLU A 76 -7.16 8.98 2.11
CA GLU A 76 -8.41 8.71 1.41
C GLU A 76 -8.37 9.22 -0.03
N ALA A 77 -7.83 10.41 -0.24
CA ALA A 77 -7.67 10.97 -1.59
C ALA A 77 -6.75 10.10 -2.45
N PHE A 78 -5.68 9.58 -1.87
CA PHE A 78 -4.78 8.67 -2.58
C PHE A 78 -5.48 7.36 -2.94
N LEU A 79 -6.19 6.75 -1.99
CA LEU A 79 -6.89 5.48 -2.24
C LEU A 79 -7.99 5.63 -3.28
N ASP A 80 -8.65 6.78 -3.31
CA ASP A 80 -9.75 7.05 -4.23
C ASP A 80 -9.27 7.36 -5.65
N ARG A 81 -8.25 8.20 -5.79
CA ARG A 81 -7.83 8.76 -7.08
C ARG A 81 -6.41 8.45 -7.49
N GLY A 82 -5.59 7.99 -6.56
CA GLY A 82 -4.18 7.73 -6.81
C GLY A 82 -3.92 6.38 -7.49
N TYR A 83 -2.68 6.21 -7.90
CA TYR A 83 -2.25 4.92 -8.45
C TYR A 83 -1.74 4.05 -7.31
N THR A 84 -2.60 3.14 -6.87
CA THR A 84 -2.34 2.26 -5.73
C THR A 84 -1.62 0.99 -6.14
N PHE A 85 -1.07 0.27 -5.16
CA PHE A 85 -0.49 -1.05 -5.38
C PHE A 85 -1.51 -2.00 -6.03
N ALA A 86 -2.75 -1.98 -5.57
CA ALA A 86 -3.80 -2.84 -6.13
C ALA A 86 -4.06 -2.52 -7.61
N ARG A 87 -4.10 -1.24 -7.97
CA ARG A 87 -4.28 -0.84 -9.37
C ARG A 87 -3.08 -1.26 -10.22
N MET A 88 -1.90 -1.08 -9.70
CA MET A 88 -0.68 -1.51 -10.39
C MET A 88 -0.69 -3.00 -10.68
N LEU A 89 -1.06 -3.82 -9.69
CA LEU A 89 -1.14 -5.27 -9.89
C LEU A 89 -2.11 -5.65 -10.99
N GLY A 90 -3.26 -5.00 -11.03
CA GLY A 90 -4.23 -5.22 -12.10
C GLY A 90 -3.68 -4.86 -13.46
N ASP A 91 -3.02 -3.70 -13.54
CA ASP A 91 -2.52 -3.18 -14.82
C ASP A 91 -1.33 -3.98 -15.37
N VAL A 92 -0.38 -4.34 -14.51
CA VAL A 92 0.88 -4.93 -14.99
C VAL A 92 0.86 -6.45 -15.01
N ALA A 93 0.06 -7.09 -14.18
CA ALA A 93 0.07 -8.54 -14.01
C ALA A 93 -1.32 -9.18 -14.11
N GLY A 94 -2.38 -8.40 -14.20
CA GLY A 94 -3.74 -8.93 -14.23
C GLY A 94 -4.13 -9.63 -12.94
N LEU A 95 -3.55 -9.23 -11.82
CA LEU A 95 -3.76 -9.84 -10.51
C LEU A 95 -4.58 -8.93 -9.61
N GLU A 96 -5.27 -9.53 -8.65
CA GLU A 96 -6.05 -8.81 -7.65
C GLU A 96 -5.32 -8.84 -6.31
N ALA A 97 -5.38 -7.70 -5.60
CA ALA A 97 -4.99 -7.63 -4.20
C ALA A 97 -6.22 -7.80 -3.32
N GLU A 98 -6.00 -8.16 -2.05
CA GLU A 98 -7.08 -8.12 -1.08
C GLU A 98 -7.49 -6.67 -0.80
N PRO A 99 -8.71 -6.44 -0.26
CA PRO A 99 -9.14 -5.09 0.07
C PRO A 99 -8.15 -4.39 1.00
N THR A 100 -7.83 -3.15 0.68
CA THR A 100 -6.90 -2.34 1.46
C THR A 100 -7.49 -2.02 2.83
N ARG A 101 -6.67 -2.16 3.87
CA ARG A 101 -7.03 -1.80 5.24
C ARG A 101 -6.47 -0.43 5.58
N VAL A 102 -7.29 0.38 6.24
CA VAL A 102 -6.89 1.71 6.70
C VAL A 102 -6.79 1.68 8.22
N MET A 103 -5.69 2.20 8.75
CA MET A 103 -5.37 2.12 10.17
C MET A 103 -4.83 3.45 10.66
N GLU A 104 -5.21 3.81 11.88
CA GLU A 104 -4.61 4.95 12.57
C GLU A 104 -3.41 4.47 13.38
N LYS A 105 -2.29 5.18 13.25
CA LYS A 105 -1.11 4.88 14.04
C LYS A 105 -1.31 5.40 15.46
N VAL A 106 -1.20 4.52 16.45
CA VAL A 106 -1.35 4.88 17.86
C VAL A 106 -0.01 4.90 18.63
N PHE A 107 1.02 4.30 18.06
CA PHE A 107 2.37 4.30 18.65
C PHE A 107 3.43 4.63 17.61
#